data_7602da19959576f6058b3ae2564f4bb3
#
_entry.id   7602da19959576f6058b3ae2564f4bb3
#
_cell.length_a   1.000
_cell.length_b   1.000
_cell.length_c   1.000
_cell.angle_alpha   90.00
_cell.angle_beta   90.00
_cell.angle_gamma   90.00
#
_symmetry.space_group_name_H-M   'P 1'
#
loop_
_entity.id
_entity.type
_entity.pdbx_description
1 polymer ?
#
loop_
_entity_poly.entity_id
_entity_poly.type
_entity_poly.pdbx_seq_one_letter_code
_entity_poly.pdbx_strand_id
1 'polypeptide(L)'
;MTMRPFFSAAVHHLASPRGGAMPLFLRRGGTQIFFNQGCRATQFATPRDLLLPTGRKSYHSSVATFSSSADVTNGHFMSYAMLYHDSVAFLLSNQLGIPVFMAEDPKTPVDVAKEFNLSVRGASALMVTLCRMDVVKVVKDSDDSVDEILYGLTASAKTYLSDRKDRACVSPFIDTFQTNFITPDALLESCLKGDEKKDIMSEHLEQDDETVANNARHFMAHMNAQSYCCARALPKALGLESVKKPTTLLDVGGGSAIYTIEAIQSNPNMKGIVFELPAIKVITQEYIDEANLSDRVSVATGDFFKDPLPGCVDYVLFSNIFHDWPDEINMNLIQKAYDSLNPGGKIVISELLLADDVKSSTPAATSMNVIMMPYTKGRQYRPKELLRRLEKVGFTNPKVINLVDDYDLVIGTKS
;
A
#
# COMPACT_ATOMS: atom_id res chain seq x y z
N MET A 1 23.60 -25.57 16.85
CA MET A 1 23.65 -25.73 15.38
C MET A 1 23.05 -24.46 14.80
N THR A 2 23.89 -23.57 14.33
CA THR A 2 23.56 -22.21 13.92
C THR A 2 23.10 -22.21 12.46
N MET A 3 21.83 -21.91 12.21
CA MET A 3 21.33 -21.61 10.87
C MET A 3 21.82 -20.22 10.45
N ARG A 4 22.66 -20.18 9.42
CA ARG A 4 23.00 -18.94 8.70
C ARG A 4 21.91 -18.65 7.67
N PRO A 5 21.46 -17.39 7.51
CA PRO A 5 20.45 -17.05 6.51
C PRO A 5 21.08 -17.04 5.10
N PHE A 6 20.28 -17.44 4.13
CA PHE A 6 20.54 -17.37 2.68
C PHE A 6 20.50 -15.90 2.19
N PHE A 7 21.57 -15.16 2.47
CA PHE A 7 21.83 -13.86 1.84
C PHE A 7 23.33 -13.75 1.52
N SER A 8 23.78 -14.49 0.51
CA SER A 8 25.14 -14.33 0.01
C SER A 8 25.29 -14.94 -1.38
N ALA A 9 24.77 -14.28 -2.40
CA ALA A 9 25.15 -14.61 -3.78
C ALA A 9 25.09 -13.44 -4.79
N ALA A 10 24.94 -12.19 -4.37
CA ALA A 10 24.86 -11.07 -5.31
C ALA A 10 25.85 -9.91 -5.06
N VAL A 11 26.81 -10.02 -4.11
CA VAL A 11 27.73 -8.91 -3.79
C VAL A 11 29.22 -9.25 -3.96
N HIS A 12 29.59 -10.40 -4.52
CA HIS A 12 31.00 -10.78 -4.71
C HIS A 12 31.45 -10.80 -6.17
N HIS A 13 31.26 -9.71 -6.93
CA HIS A 13 32.02 -9.49 -8.18
C HIS A 13 32.17 -8.00 -8.53
N LEU A 14 32.74 -7.22 -7.63
CA LEU A 14 33.36 -5.94 -7.96
C LEU A 14 34.52 -5.63 -7.00
N ALA A 15 35.61 -6.39 -7.10
CA ALA A 15 36.93 -5.95 -6.65
C ALA A 15 38.02 -6.80 -7.32
N SER A 16 38.54 -6.34 -8.42
CA SER A 16 39.92 -6.59 -8.85
C SER A 16 40.38 -5.50 -9.81
N PRO A 17 41.56 -4.90 -9.57
CA PRO A 17 42.03 -3.77 -10.36
C PRO A 17 42.99 -4.29 -11.46
N ARG A 18 42.63 -4.07 -12.72
CA ARG A 18 43.61 -3.86 -13.80
C ARG A 18 42.91 -3.46 -15.09
N GLY A 19 43.40 -2.37 -15.70
CA GLY A 19 42.84 -1.64 -16.82
C GLY A 19 42.69 -2.47 -18.10
N GLY A 20 41.75 -2.03 -18.89
CA GLY A 20 41.46 -2.52 -20.23
C GLY A 20 40.02 -2.21 -20.60
N ALA A 21 39.83 -1.18 -21.41
CA ALA A 21 38.50 -0.88 -22.01
C ALA A 21 38.08 -2.07 -22.87
N MET A 22 36.88 -2.63 -22.58
CA MET A 22 36.18 -3.53 -23.47
C MET A 22 34.73 -3.11 -23.61
N PRO A 23 34.21 -3.03 -24.83
CA PRO A 23 32.81 -2.62 -25.05
C PRO A 23 31.86 -3.79 -24.71
N LEU A 24 30.81 -3.48 -23.99
CA LEU A 24 29.72 -4.41 -23.74
C LEU A 24 28.90 -4.64 -25.02
N PHE A 25 29.08 -5.79 -25.63
CA PHE A 25 28.15 -6.29 -26.67
C PHE A 25 27.03 -7.09 -26.01
N LEU A 26 25.87 -6.50 -25.91
CA LEU A 26 24.62 -7.25 -25.75
C LEU A 26 23.99 -7.48 -27.12
N ARG A 27 24.12 -8.72 -27.63
CA ARG A 27 23.35 -9.20 -28.78
C ARG A 27 22.06 -9.85 -28.29
N ARG A 28 20.92 -9.25 -28.64
CA ARG A 28 19.68 -9.99 -29.00
C ARG A 28 18.70 -9.04 -29.70
N GLY A 29 18.26 -9.45 -30.89
CA GLY A 29 17.00 -9.03 -31.53
C GLY A 29 17.00 -7.63 -32.17
N GLY A 30 17.19 -7.57 -33.47
CA GLY A 30 17.34 -6.38 -34.30
C GLY A 30 16.20 -5.36 -34.18
N THR A 31 16.59 -4.16 -33.87
CA THR A 31 16.10 -2.90 -34.43
C THR A 31 17.18 -1.86 -34.18
N GLN A 32 17.86 -1.43 -35.22
CA GLN A 32 18.84 -0.34 -35.14
C GLN A 32 18.06 0.99 -35.05
N ILE A 33 18.20 1.69 -33.94
CA ILE A 33 17.80 3.11 -33.85
C ILE A 33 19.06 3.94 -34.12
N PHE A 34 19.10 4.58 -35.28
CA PHE A 34 20.13 5.56 -35.62
C PHE A 34 19.86 6.89 -34.89
N PHE A 35 20.78 7.30 -34.01
CA PHE A 35 20.82 8.68 -33.55
C PHE A 35 21.47 9.54 -34.64
N ASN A 36 20.70 10.43 -35.24
CA ASN A 36 21.18 11.39 -36.20
C ASN A 36 21.80 12.60 -35.44
N GLN A 37 23.12 12.75 -35.53
CA GLN A 37 23.81 13.96 -35.07
C GLN A 37 23.55 15.08 -36.05
N GLY A 38 22.80 16.08 -35.64
CA GLY A 38 22.58 17.29 -36.46
C GLY A 38 21.67 18.31 -35.82
N CYS A 39 22.05 18.89 -34.68
CA CYS A 39 21.47 20.15 -34.24
C CYS A 39 22.58 21.21 -34.12
N ARG A 40 22.48 22.20 -34.98
CA ARG A 40 23.34 23.41 -34.95
C ARG A 40 23.08 24.21 -33.67
N ALA A 41 24.17 24.62 -33.01
CA ALA A 41 24.13 25.53 -31.87
C ALA A 41 23.51 26.88 -32.28
N THR A 42 22.40 27.21 -31.69
CA THR A 42 21.87 28.59 -31.64
C THR A 42 22.31 29.20 -30.31
N GLN A 43 22.96 30.36 -30.42
CA GLN A 43 23.46 31.16 -29.30
C GLN A 43 22.28 31.56 -28.38
N PHE A 44 22.38 31.21 -27.12
CA PHE A 44 21.47 31.74 -26.10
C PHE A 44 22.02 33.05 -25.54
N ALA A 45 21.19 34.08 -25.63
CA ALA A 45 21.40 35.37 -24.98
C ALA A 45 21.25 35.19 -23.44
N THR A 46 22.14 35.81 -22.68
CA THR A 46 22.09 35.87 -21.22
C THR A 46 20.95 36.79 -20.76
N PRO A 47 20.06 36.36 -19.87
CA PRO A 47 19.18 37.29 -19.19
C PRO A 47 19.87 37.86 -17.96
N ARG A 48 20.09 39.19 -17.97
CA ARG A 48 20.25 39.96 -16.74
C ARG A 48 18.86 40.41 -16.26
N ASP A 49 18.71 40.37 -14.92
CA ASP A 49 17.68 41.04 -14.16
C ASP A 49 16.27 40.46 -14.18
N LEU A 50 16.02 39.54 -13.22
CA LEU A 50 14.71 39.38 -12.62
C LEU A 50 14.87 39.12 -11.10
N LEU A 51 14.60 40.19 -10.35
CA LEU A 51 14.40 40.17 -8.89
C LEU A 51 13.24 39.23 -8.56
N LEU A 52 13.50 38.20 -7.77
CA LEU A 52 12.49 37.29 -7.25
C LEU A 52 11.76 37.95 -6.07
N PRO A 53 10.42 37.92 -6.04
CA PRO A 53 9.69 38.22 -4.80
C PRO A 53 9.78 37.03 -3.85
N THR A 54 10.19 37.29 -2.62
CA THR A 54 10.18 36.38 -1.50
C THR A 54 8.73 36.02 -1.12
N GLY A 55 8.27 34.85 -1.53
CA GLY A 55 6.99 34.30 -1.12
C GLY A 55 7.09 32.78 -1.11
N ARG A 56 7.35 32.21 0.08
CA ARG A 56 7.28 30.76 0.28
C ARG A 56 5.87 30.26 -0.04
N LYS A 57 5.70 29.55 -1.14
CA LYS A 57 4.52 28.69 -1.34
C LYS A 57 4.83 27.31 -0.79
N SER A 58 4.14 26.96 0.28
CA SER A 58 4.06 25.59 0.78
C SER A 58 3.41 24.71 -0.30
N TYR A 59 4.17 23.75 -0.81
CA TYR A 59 3.62 22.70 -1.66
C TYR A 59 2.96 21.65 -0.74
N HIS A 60 1.71 21.91 -0.36
CA HIS A 60 0.82 20.82 0.03
C HIS A 60 0.42 20.09 -1.25
N SER A 61 0.31 18.77 -1.16
CA SER A 61 -0.07 17.80 -2.17
C SER A 61 -1.36 18.20 -2.92
N SER A 62 -1.28 19.21 -3.75
CA SER A 62 -2.27 19.52 -4.74
C SER A 62 -1.71 19.10 -6.08
N VAL A 63 -2.25 18.04 -6.64
CA VAL A 63 -2.27 17.87 -8.09
C VAL A 63 -2.81 19.19 -8.62
N ALA A 64 -1.92 20.00 -9.21
CA ALA A 64 -2.24 21.35 -9.64
C ALA A 64 -3.43 21.30 -10.60
N THR A 65 -4.51 21.96 -10.23
CA THR A 65 -5.58 22.29 -11.14
C THR A 65 -5.00 23.34 -12.12
N PHE A 66 -4.58 22.87 -13.28
CA PHE A 66 -4.12 23.76 -14.35
C PHE A 66 -5.30 24.48 -14.96
N SER A 67 -5.30 25.83 -14.83
CA SER A 67 -6.25 26.72 -15.49
C SER A 67 -6.02 26.69 -17.03
N SER A 68 -7.09 26.68 -17.77
CA SER A 68 -7.17 26.56 -19.21
C SER A 68 -6.74 27.82 -19.92
N SER A 69 -5.48 28.07 -20.09
CA SER A 69 -4.89 28.99 -21.15
C SER A 69 -3.40 29.19 -20.97
N ALA A 70 -2.69 28.29 -20.34
CA ALA A 70 -1.23 28.39 -20.25
C ALA A 70 -0.58 27.59 -21.38
N ASP A 71 0.59 28.03 -21.78
CA ASP A 71 1.44 27.38 -22.76
C ASP A 71 1.51 25.88 -22.52
N VAL A 72 1.31 25.07 -23.54
CA VAL A 72 1.40 23.62 -23.48
C VAL A 72 2.83 23.25 -23.08
N THR A 73 3.02 22.78 -21.85
CA THR A 73 4.33 22.35 -21.35
C THR A 73 4.35 20.84 -21.14
N ASN A 74 5.54 20.23 -21.22
CA ASN A 74 5.75 18.80 -20.95
C ASN A 74 6.12 18.52 -19.48
N GLY A 75 6.14 19.54 -18.63
CA GLY A 75 6.67 19.48 -17.27
C GLY A 75 6.01 18.39 -16.39
N HIS A 76 4.70 18.22 -16.51
CA HIS A 76 3.99 17.20 -15.74
C HIS A 76 4.34 15.77 -16.19
N PHE A 77 4.51 15.51 -17.49
CA PHE A 77 4.95 14.20 -17.98
C PHE A 77 6.37 13.86 -17.53
N MET A 78 7.27 14.86 -17.57
CA MET A 78 8.62 14.69 -17.04
C MET A 78 8.61 14.41 -15.54
N SER A 79 7.75 15.07 -14.77
CA SER A 79 7.59 14.82 -13.35
C SER A 79 7.15 13.38 -13.08
N TYR A 80 6.17 12.84 -13.82
CA TYR A 80 5.76 11.45 -13.67
C TYR A 80 6.90 10.46 -13.96
N ALA A 81 7.71 10.71 -15.01
CA ALA A 81 8.86 9.89 -15.30
C ALA A 81 9.92 9.92 -14.18
N MET A 82 10.08 11.07 -13.51
CA MET A 82 11.06 11.23 -12.42
C MET A 82 10.58 10.65 -11.08
N LEU A 83 9.27 10.56 -10.81
CA LEU A 83 8.71 9.98 -9.58
C LEU A 83 9.15 8.54 -9.32
N TYR A 84 9.50 7.80 -10.37
CA TYR A 84 10.10 6.47 -10.23
C TYR A 84 11.37 6.50 -9.36
N HIS A 85 12.26 7.45 -9.60
CA HIS A 85 13.52 7.57 -8.86
C HIS A 85 13.29 7.96 -7.39
N ASP A 86 12.29 8.79 -7.13
CA ASP A 86 11.90 9.15 -5.77
C ASP A 86 11.38 7.92 -5.00
N SER A 87 10.53 7.11 -5.66
CA SER A 87 10.05 5.86 -5.06
C SER A 87 11.19 4.90 -4.76
N VAL A 88 12.15 4.73 -5.67
CA VAL A 88 13.34 3.89 -5.44
C VAL A 88 14.18 4.41 -4.27
N ALA A 89 14.38 5.73 -4.16
CA ALA A 89 15.11 6.33 -3.05
C ALA A 89 14.40 6.11 -1.70
N PHE A 90 13.06 6.22 -1.67
CA PHE A 90 12.25 5.95 -0.50
C PHE A 90 12.33 4.48 -0.07
N LEU A 91 12.15 3.54 -1.00
CA LEU A 91 12.26 2.11 -0.74
C LEU A 91 13.64 1.75 -0.18
N LEU A 92 14.71 2.25 -0.80
CA LEU A 92 16.08 2.04 -0.33
C LEU A 92 16.29 2.61 1.07
N SER A 93 15.79 3.80 1.35
CA SER A 93 15.92 4.44 2.66
C SER A 93 15.19 3.66 3.76
N ASN A 94 14.02 3.09 3.46
CA ASN A 94 13.29 2.21 4.37
C ASN A 94 14.05 0.89 4.60
N GLN A 95 14.62 0.30 3.55
CA GLN A 95 15.44 -0.92 3.63
C GLN A 95 16.69 -0.72 4.48
N LEU A 96 17.39 0.39 4.31
CA LEU A 96 18.57 0.73 5.11
C LEU A 96 18.18 0.99 6.57
N GLY A 97 16.94 1.34 6.87
CA GLY A 97 16.50 1.69 8.21
C GLY A 97 16.80 3.15 8.57
N ILE A 98 16.95 4.04 7.60
CA ILE A 98 17.22 5.47 7.86
C ILE A 98 16.19 6.09 8.81
N PRO A 99 14.86 5.87 8.66
CA PRO A 99 13.89 6.39 9.64
C PRO A 99 14.09 5.86 11.06
N VAL A 100 14.47 4.59 11.20
CA VAL A 100 14.76 3.98 12.52
C VAL A 100 15.99 4.63 13.16
N PHE A 101 17.06 4.84 12.39
CA PHE A 101 18.27 5.52 12.86
C PHE A 101 18.02 6.96 13.30
N MET A 102 17.02 7.62 12.70
CA MET A 102 16.64 9.00 12.99
C MET A 102 15.57 9.14 14.07
N ALA A 103 15.12 8.04 14.67
CA ALA A 103 13.98 8.01 15.60
C ALA A 103 14.14 8.98 16.79
N GLU A 104 15.32 9.00 17.38
CA GLU A 104 15.61 9.78 18.61
C GLU A 104 16.12 11.19 18.31
N ASP A 105 17.03 11.32 17.35
CA ASP A 105 17.75 12.57 17.09
C ASP A 105 17.78 12.94 15.61
N PRO A 106 17.72 14.24 15.27
CA PRO A 106 18.01 14.72 13.93
C PRO A 106 19.43 14.34 13.48
N LYS A 107 19.61 14.09 12.18
CA LYS A 107 20.87 13.65 11.57
C LYS A 107 21.21 14.50 10.35
N THR A 108 22.50 14.66 10.09
CA THR A 108 23.03 15.22 8.85
C THR A 108 23.23 14.12 7.81
N PRO A 109 23.34 14.43 6.51
CA PRO A 109 23.77 13.46 5.51
C PRO A 109 25.13 12.80 5.82
N VAL A 110 26.02 13.53 6.50
CA VAL A 110 27.32 12.96 6.94
C VAL A 110 27.11 11.88 8.00
N ASP A 111 26.20 12.06 8.95
CA ASP A 111 25.87 11.05 9.96
C ASP A 111 25.27 9.80 9.32
N VAL A 112 24.33 9.99 8.39
CA VAL A 112 23.70 8.88 7.61
C VAL A 112 24.74 8.14 6.79
N ALA A 113 25.63 8.86 6.12
CA ALA A 113 26.72 8.26 5.33
C ALA A 113 27.61 7.38 6.18
N LYS A 114 27.99 7.85 7.37
CA LYS A 114 28.82 7.11 8.32
C LYS A 114 28.14 5.85 8.84
N GLU A 115 26.87 5.96 9.26
CA GLU A 115 26.13 4.84 9.83
C GLU A 115 25.93 3.70 8.82
N PHE A 116 25.53 4.04 7.60
CA PHE A 116 25.18 3.04 6.58
C PHE A 116 26.30 2.76 5.58
N ASN A 117 27.52 3.24 5.83
CA ASN A 117 28.68 3.08 4.95
C ASN A 117 28.39 3.54 3.49
N LEU A 118 27.74 4.69 3.37
CA LEU A 118 27.41 5.33 2.11
C LEU A 118 28.43 6.44 1.79
N SER A 119 28.50 6.86 0.52
CA SER A 119 29.13 8.13 0.20
C SER A 119 28.28 9.29 0.74
N VAL A 120 28.89 10.39 1.17
CA VAL A 120 28.17 11.60 1.62
C VAL A 120 27.23 12.09 0.52
N ARG A 121 27.67 12.12 -0.74
CA ARG A 121 26.84 12.45 -1.90
C ARG A 121 25.60 11.56 -2.02
N GLY A 122 25.73 10.26 -1.78
CA GLY A 122 24.61 9.31 -1.80
C GLY A 122 23.61 9.59 -0.68
N ALA A 123 24.11 9.74 0.54
CA ALA A 123 23.29 10.09 1.70
C ALA A 123 22.56 11.42 1.51
N SER A 124 23.25 12.46 0.99
CA SER A 124 22.63 13.76 0.70
C SER A 124 21.50 13.65 -0.32
N ALA A 125 21.70 12.88 -1.40
CA ALA A 125 20.66 12.67 -2.40
C ALA A 125 19.42 12.00 -1.78
N LEU A 126 19.60 10.96 -0.93
CA LEU A 126 18.50 10.32 -0.22
C LEU A 126 17.80 11.29 0.72
N MET A 127 18.52 12.02 1.56
CA MET A 127 17.93 12.94 2.56
C MET A 127 17.14 14.08 1.92
N VAL A 128 17.65 14.68 0.82
CA VAL A 128 16.92 15.70 0.05
C VAL A 128 15.63 15.13 -0.54
N THR A 129 15.68 13.92 -1.10
CA THR A 129 14.50 13.25 -1.65
C THR A 129 13.48 12.94 -0.56
N LEU A 130 13.92 12.39 0.59
CA LEU A 130 13.05 12.13 1.75
C LEU A 130 12.42 13.41 2.31
N CYS A 131 13.13 14.55 2.25
CA CYS A 131 12.60 15.84 2.66
C CYS A 131 11.49 16.32 1.72
N ARG A 132 11.67 16.16 0.41
CA ARG A 132 10.63 16.45 -0.58
C ARG A 132 9.40 15.57 -0.41
N MET A 133 9.59 14.32 0.01
CA MET A 133 8.51 13.34 0.25
C MET A 133 7.86 13.47 1.63
N ASP A 134 8.20 14.50 2.42
CA ASP A 134 7.68 14.72 3.78
C ASP A 134 7.96 13.57 4.77
N VAL A 135 9.00 12.78 4.51
CA VAL A 135 9.51 11.78 5.47
C VAL A 135 10.38 12.45 6.52
N VAL A 136 11.26 13.34 6.08
CA VAL A 136 12.07 14.18 6.96
C VAL A 136 11.80 15.66 6.73
N LYS A 137 12.10 16.49 7.70
CA LYS A 137 12.00 17.95 7.64
C LYS A 137 13.33 18.59 8.01
N VAL A 138 13.62 19.75 7.48
CA VAL A 138 14.78 20.55 7.89
C VAL A 138 14.56 21.05 9.32
N VAL A 139 15.49 20.73 10.21
CA VAL A 139 15.55 21.22 11.59
C VAL A 139 16.49 22.41 11.68
N LYS A 140 17.63 22.32 11.00
CA LYS A 140 18.59 23.42 10.86
C LYS A 140 19.15 23.42 9.45
N ASP A 141 19.04 24.54 8.77
CA ASP A 141 19.56 24.75 7.43
C ASP A 141 21.06 25.08 7.46
N SER A 142 21.74 24.94 6.33
CA SER A 142 23.11 25.33 6.12
C SER A 142 23.22 26.11 4.81
N ASP A 143 23.86 27.27 4.87
CA ASP A 143 24.14 28.09 3.70
C ASP A 143 25.35 27.59 2.90
N ASP A 144 26.20 26.74 3.52
CA ASP A 144 27.46 26.28 2.94
C ASP A 144 27.31 24.99 2.14
N SER A 145 26.52 24.03 2.64
CA SER A 145 26.39 22.72 1.99
C SER A 145 25.11 21.99 2.39
N VAL A 146 24.47 21.33 1.41
CA VAL A 146 23.37 20.41 1.68
C VAL A 146 23.76 19.22 2.56
N ASP A 147 25.04 18.91 2.65
CA ASP A 147 25.61 17.82 3.45
C ASP A 147 25.59 18.15 4.95
N GLU A 148 25.46 19.43 5.30
CA GLU A 148 25.44 19.93 6.67
C GLU A 148 24.04 20.25 7.18
N ILE A 149 23.02 20.16 6.32
CA ILE A 149 21.63 20.36 6.72
C ILE A 149 21.25 19.29 7.75
N LEU A 150 20.70 19.74 8.87
CA LEU A 150 20.22 18.86 9.93
C LEU A 150 18.74 18.51 9.67
N TYR A 151 18.45 17.25 9.44
CA TYR A 151 17.12 16.72 9.19
C TYR A 151 16.58 15.98 10.40
N GLY A 152 15.29 16.12 10.68
CA GLY A 152 14.54 15.33 11.66
C GLY A 152 13.35 14.67 11.02
N LEU A 153 12.84 13.57 11.59
CA LEU A 153 11.61 12.94 11.14
C LEU A 153 10.42 13.88 11.21
N THR A 154 9.49 13.79 10.26
CA THR A 154 8.16 14.37 10.43
C THR A 154 7.37 13.60 11.47
N ALA A 155 6.25 14.15 11.95
CA ALA A 155 5.39 13.45 12.92
C ALA A 155 4.87 12.12 12.35
N SER A 156 4.43 12.10 11.09
CA SER A 156 3.98 10.89 10.40
C SER A 156 5.09 9.86 10.30
N ALA A 157 6.28 10.24 9.84
CA ALA A 157 7.41 9.32 9.73
C ALA A 157 7.86 8.78 11.08
N LYS A 158 7.81 9.60 12.13
CA LYS A 158 8.11 9.14 13.49
C LYS A 158 7.09 8.10 13.97
N THR A 159 5.81 8.29 13.68
CA THR A 159 4.76 7.35 14.09
C THR A 159 4.81 6.05 13.28
N TYR A 160 5.01 6.13 11.96
CA TYR A 160 4.76 5.00 11.06
C TYR A 160 6.01 4.33 10.49
N LEU A 161 7.22 4.90 10.68
CA LEU A 161 8.45 4.37 10.06
C LEU A 161 9.60 4.16 11.07
N SER A 162 9.54 4.73 12.29
CA SER A 162 10.69 4.77 13.19
C SER A 162 10.86 3.54 14.08
N ASP A 163 9.81 2.79 14.34
CA ASP A 163 9.86 1.55 15.13
C ASP A 163 9.20 0.39 14.38
N ARG A 164 10.01 -0.53 13.86
CA ARG A 164 9.54 -1.72 13.13
C ARG A 164 8.75 -2.72 13.98
N LYS A 165 8.79 -2.60 15.30
CA LYS A 165 8.03 -3.45 16.23
C LYS A 165 6.67 -2.86 16.57
N ASP A 166 6.48 -1.58 16.29
CA ASP A 166 5.18 -0.92 16.49
C ASP A 166 4.16 -1.47 15.49
N ARG A 167 2.95 -1.77 15.97
CA ARG A 167 1.83 -2.24 15.13
C ARG A 167 1.39 -1.20 14.08
N ALA A 168 1.67 0.08 14.33
CA ALA A 168 1.42 1.15 13.38
C ALA A 168 2.46 1.22 12.24
N CYS A 169 3.59 0.52 12.36
CA CYS A 169 4.68 0.64 11.40
C CYS A 169 4.27 0.12 10.02
N VAL A 170 4.42 0.97 9.00
CA VAL A 170 4.09 0.63 7.60
C VAL A 170 5.26 0.06 6.81
N SER A 171 6.44 -0.07 7.43
CA SER A 171 7.62 -0.64 6.77
C SER A 171 7.40 -2.04 6.17
N PRO A 172 6.66 -2.98 6.80
CA PRO A 172 6.36 -4.28 6.20
C PRO A 172 5.59 -4.17 4.86
N PHE A 173 4.68 -3.19 4.74
CA PHE A 173 4.00 -2.89 3.48
C PHE A 173 4.98 -2.35 2.44
N ILE A 174 5.84 -1.42 2.82
CA ILE A 174 6.84 -0.81 1.93
C ILE A 174 7.85 -1.85 1.44
N ASP A 175 8.32 -2.74 2.32
CA ASP A 175 9.31 -3.77 1.99
C ASP A 175 8.84 -4.73 0.89
N THR A 176 7.53 -4.96 0.78
CA THR A 176 6.94 -5.83 -0.26
C THR A 176 7.22 -5.31 -1.66
N PHE A 177 7.24 -3.99 -1.85
CA PHE A 177 7.52 -3.38 -3.16
C PHE A 177 8.97 -3.53 -3.62
N GLN A 178 9.90 -3.90 -2.75
CA GLN A 178 11.29 -4.17 -3.12
C GLN A 178 11.44 -5.51 -3.86
N THR A 179 10.64 -6.49 -3.49
CA THR A 179 10.68 -7.84 -4.05
C THR A 179 9.67 -8.04 -5.18
N ASN A 180 8.55 -7.31 -5.12
CA ASN A 180 7.41 -7.46 -6.03
C ASN A 180 7.25 -6.24 -6.96
N PHE A 181 8.37 -5.74 -7.48
CA PHE A 181 8.35 -4.61 -8.41
C PHE A 181 7.77 -5.02 -9.76
N ILE A 182 6.69 -4.36 -10.18
CA ILE A 182 6.06 -4.59 -11.48
C ILE A 182 6.88 -3.90 -12.57
N THR A 183 7.56 -4.68 -13.38
CA THR A 183 8.25 -4.15 -14.56
C THR A 183 7.27 -3.86 -15.70
N PRO A 184 7.60 -2.95 -16.64
CA PRO A 184 6.76 -2.70 -17.82
C PRO A 184 6.47 -3.99 -18.62
N ASP A 185 7.43 -4.92 -18.73
CA ASP A 185 7.24 -6.18 -19.45
C ASP A 185 6.28 -7.11 -18.73
N ALA A 186 6.36 -7.21 -17.39
CA ALA A 186 5.43 -8.00 -16.59
C ALA A 186 4.01 -7.44 -16.65
N LEU A 187 3.86 -6.11 -16.62
CA LEU A 187 2.58 -5.45 -16.78
C LEU A 187 2.01 -5.69 -18.18
N LEU A 188 2.84 -5.55 -19.24
CA LEU A 188 2.44 -5.81 -20.61
C LEU A 188 1.96 -7.26 -20.76
N GLU A 189 2.70 -8.23 -20.19
CA GLU A 189 2.29 -9.64 -20.22
C GLU A 189 0.92 -9.83 -19.57
N SER A 190 0.67 -9.19 -18.43
CA SER A 190 -0.63 -9.24 -17.73
C SER A 190 -1.75 -8.62 -18.58
N CYS A 191 -1.48 -7.47 -19.22
CA CYS A 191 -2.45 -6.82 -20.10
C CYS A 191 -2.79 -7.68 -21.35
N LEU A 192 -1.82 -8.41 -21.90
CA LEU A 192 -2.03 -9.24 -23.10
C LEU A 192 -2.74 -10.55 -22.79
N LYS A 193 -2.43 -11.18 -21.66
CA LYS A 193 -3.01 -12.48 -21.28
C LYS A 193 -4.37 -12.35 -20.59
N GLY A 194 -4.64 -11.19 -19.96
CA GLY A 194 -5.89 -10.96 -19.24
C GLY A 194 -6.23 -12.10 -18.28
N ASP A 195 -7.46 -12.56 -18.32
CA ASP A 195 -7.98 -13.63 -17.46
C ASP A 195 -7.46 -15.04 -17.80
N GLU A 196 -6.74 -15.21 -18.91
CA GLU A 196 -6.14 -16.49 -19.29
C GLU A 196 -4.91 -16.83 -18.46
N LYS A 197 -4.29 -15.82 -17.83
CA LYS A 197 -3.16 -16.04 -16.94
C LYS A 197 -3.65 -16.56 -15.60
N LYS A 198 -2.96 -17.59 -15.08
CA LYS A 198 -3.12 -18.00 -13.68
C LYS A 198 -2.60 -16.85 -12.81
N ASP A 199 -3.45 -16.31 -11.97
CA ASP A 199 -3.05 -15.22 -11.07
C ASP A 199 -2.17 -15.72 -9.92
N ILE A 200 -1.34 -14.83 -9.38
CA ILE A 200 -0.39 -15.17 -8.32
C ILE A 200 -1.13 -15.64 -7.05
N MET A 201 -2.30 -15.06 -6.76
CA MET A 201 -3.09 -15.45 -5.59
C MET A 201 -3.58 -16.90 -5.72
N SER A 202 -4.12 -17.30 -6.88
CA SER A 202 -4.53 -18.67 -7.14
C SER A 202 -3.35 -19.66 -7.06
N GLU A 203 -2.18 -19.29 -7.55
CA GLU A 203 -0.96 -20.10 -7.42
C GLU A 203 -0.53 -20.31 -5.98
N HIS A 204 -0.64 -19.28 -5.13
CA HIS A 204 -0.33 -19.40 -3.71
C HIS A 204 -1.31 -20.31 -2.96
N LEU A 205 -2.60 -20.26 -3.30
CA LEU A 205 -3.63 -21.09 -2.65
C LEU A 205 -3.56 -22.58 -3.06
N GLU A 206 -2.86 -22.93 -4.13
CA GLU A 206 -2.66 -24.31 -4.60
C GLU A 206 -1.41 -25.00 -3.99
N GLN A 207 -0.63 -24.27 -3.17
CA GLN A 207 0.55 -24.81 -2.49
C GLN A 207 0.12 -25.71 -1.30
N ASP A 208 1.09 -26.44 -0.74
CA ASP A 208 0.86 -27.19 0.48
C ASP A 208 0.62 -26.28 1.70
N ASP A 209 -0.10 -26.78 2.70
CA ASP A 209 -0.52 -26.00 3.87
C ASP A 209 0.64 -25.37 4.65
N GLU A 210 1.83 -26.00 4.70
CA GLU A 210 3.00 -25.44 5.40
C GLU A 210 3.58 -24.25 4.63
N THR A 211 3.68 -24.35 3.31
CA THR A 211 4.14 -23.27 2.45
C THR A 211 3.16 -22.10 2.47
N VAL A 212 1.85 -22.38 2.41
CA VAL A 212 0.78 -21.38 2.54
C VAL A 212 0.91 -20.64 3.88
N ALA A 213 1.07 -21.38 5.00
CA ALA A 213 1.19 -20.77 6.32
C ALA A 213 2.46 -19.91 6.47
N ASN A 214 3.60 -20.34 5.92
CA ASN A 214 4.84 -19.56 5.98
C ASN A 214 4.75 -18.26 5.16
N ASN A 215 4.19 -18.32 3.97
CA ASN A 215 3.98 -17.14 3.12
C ASN A 215 2.92 -16.20 3.74
N ALA A 216 1.89 -16.77 4.36
CA ALA A 216 0.81 -16.02 4.99
C ALA A 216 1.30 -15.10 6.12
N ARG A 217 2.29 -15.48 6.93
CA ARG A 217 2.82 -14.61 7.99
C ARG A 217 3.37 -13.30 7.45
N HIS A 218 4.16 -13.37 6.37
CA HIS A 218 4.71 -12.17 5.73
C HIS A 218 3.61 -11.34 5.07
N PHE A 219 2.69 -12.00 4.39
CA PHE A 219 1.55 -11.34 3.76
C PHE A 219 0.65 -10.66 4.79
N MET A 220 0.36 -11.31 5.91
CA MET A 220 -0.45 -10.73 6.99
C MET A 220 0.22 -9.54 7.66
N ALA A 221 1.53 -9.57 7.86
CA ALA A 221 2.26 -8.42 8.39
C ALA A 221 2.15 -7.21 7.43
N HIS A 222 2.24 -7.46 6.13
CA HIS A 222 2.01 -6.47 5.08
C HIS A 222 0.58 -5.92 5.13
N MET A 223 -0.43 -6.79 5.12
CA MET A 223 -1.85 -6.38 5.15
C MET A 223 -2.23 -5.67 6.45
N ASN A 224 -1.66 -6.12 7.57
CA ASN A 224 -1.86 -5.48 8.87
C ASN A 224 -1.34 -4.04 8.87
N ALA A 225 -0.13 -3.82 8.34
CA ALA A 225 0.46 -2.50 8.20
C ALA A 225 -0.38 -1.57 7.30
N GLN A 226 -0.85 -2.08 6.17
CA GLN A 226 -1.74 -1.34 5.24
C GLN A 226 -3.07 -0.98 5.90
N SER A 227 -3.66 -1.90 6.67
CA SER A 227 -5.02 -1.78 7.20
C SER A 227 -5.09 -1.06 8.55
N TYR A 228 -3.97 -0.82 9.23
CA TYR A 228 -3.94 -0.34 10.61
C TYR A 228 -4.76 0.94 10.85
N CYS A 229 -4.56 1.97 10.05
CA CYS A 229 -5.29 3.23 10.19
C CYS A 229 -6.78 3.05 9.91
N CYS A 230 -7.14 2.25 8.91
CA CYS A 230 -8.51 1.93 8.54
C CYS A 230 -9.23 1.15 9.65
N ALA A 231 -8.57 0.14 10.21
CA ALA A 231 -9.10 -0.66 11.30
C ALA A 231 -9.41 0.18 12.54
N ARG A 232 -8.51 1.10 12.90
CA ARG A 232 -8.71 2.04 14.02
C ARG A 232 -9.82 3.06 13.80
N ALA A 233 -10.03 3.47 12.55
CA ALA A 233 -11.10 4.41 12.20
C ALA A 233 -12.48 3.74 12.14
N LEU A 234 -12.55 2.43 11.86
CA LEU A 234 -13.79 1.69 11.63
C LEU A 234 -14.80 1.79 12.78
N PRO A 235 -14.45 1.61 14.07
CA PRO A 235 -15.41 1.66 15.17
C PRO A 235 -16.19 2.96 15.21
N LYS A 236 -15.47 4.08 15.09
CA LYS A 236 -16.08 5.43 15.06
C LYS A 236 -16.94 5.64 13.81
N ALA A 237 -16.45 5.24 12.64
CA ALA A 237 -17.15 5.41 11.36
C ALA A 237 -18.49 4.65 11.33
N LEU A 238 -18.56 3.48 11.97
CA LEU A 238 -19.78 2.67 12.07
C LEU A 238 -20.60 2.94 13.34
N GLY A 239 -20.10 3.75 14.28
CA GLY A 239 -20.75 4.03 15.57
C GLY A 239 -20.73 2.82 16.52
N LEU A 240 -19.78 1.89 16.38
CA LEU A 240 -19.68 0.66 17.19
C LEU A 240 -19.41 0.97 18.67
N GLU A 241 -18.69 2.05 18.96
CA GLU A 241 -18.39 2.52 20.32
C GLU A 241 -19.67 2.76 21.16
N SER A 242 -20.79 3.09 20.50
CA SER A 242 -22.05 3.45 21.13
C SER A 242 -23.07 2.32 21.19
N VAL A 243 -22.74 1.13 20.72
CA VAL A 243 -23.64 -0.04 20.71
C VAL A 243 -23.91 -0.51 22.13
N LYS A 244 -25.20 -0.62 22.51
CA LYS A 244 -25.62 -0.98 23.89
C LYS A 244 -26.13 -2.42 24.02
N LYS A 245 -26.34 -3.11 22.91
CA LYS A 245 -26.80 -4.51 22.89
C LYS A 245 -25.66 -5.44 22.42
N PRO A 246 -25.70 -6.72 22.80
CA PRO A 246 -24.80 -7.70 22.24
C PRO A 246 -24.82 -7.65 20.71
N THR A 247 -23.68 -7.50 20.09
CA THR A 247 -23.55 -7.29 18.64
C THR A 247 -22.38 -8.11 18.11
N THR A 248 -22.61 -8.83 17.03
CA THR A 248 -21.59 -9.71 16.43
C THR A 248 -21.13 -9.16 15.07
N LEU A 249 -19.83 -9.03 14.94
CA LEU A 249 -19.12 -8.72 13.68
C LEU A 249 -18.54 -10.01 13.10
N LEU A 250 -18.87 -10.30 11.85
CA LEU A 250 -18.22 -11.33 11.04
C LEU A 250 -17.24 -10.65 10.08
N ASP A 251 -15.97 -11.01 10.16
CA ASP A 251 -14.87 -10.52 9.33
C ASP A 251 -14.47 -11.63 8.35
N VAL A 252 -14.80 -11.46 7.08
CA VAL A 252 -14.62 -12.50 6.04
C VAL A 252 -13.30 -12.31 5.34
N GLY A 253 -12.41 -13.31 5.45
CA GLY A 253 -11.02 -13.19 5.00
C GLY A 253 -10.24 -12.21 5.87
N GLY A 254 -10.52 -12.18 7.19
CA GLY A 254 -10.00 -11.15 8.10
C GLY A 254 -8.50 -11.25 8.41
N GLY A 255 -7.80 -12.28 7.95
CA GLY A 255 -6.35 -12.43 8.03
C GLY A 255 -5.81 -12.27 9.46
N SER A 256 -5.12 -11.16 9.73
CA SER A 256 -4.61 -10.80 11.07
C SER A 256 -5.69 -10.40 12.07
N ALA A 257 -6.96 -10.39 11.68
CA ALA A 257 -8.10 -9.91 12.47
C ALA A 257 -8.00 -8.44 12.91
N ILE A 258 -7.17 -7.60 12.28
CA ILE A 258 -6.91 -6.22 12.74
C ILE A 258 -8.19 -5.41 12.87
N TYR A 259 -9.10 -5.48 11.91
CA TYR A 259 -10.40 -4.78 11.96
C TYR A 259 -11.30 -5.31 13.07
N THR A 260 -11.36 -6.63 13.22
CA THR A 260 -12.12 -7.28 14.30
C THR A 260 -11.54 -6.89 15.65
N ILE A 261 -10.22 -6.93 15.84
CA ILE A 261 -9.55 -6.56 17.09
C ILE A 261 -9.90 -5.13 17.50
N GLU A 262 -9.73 -4.16 16.60
CA GLU A 262 -10.03 -2.74 16.88
C GLU A 262 -11.54 -2.52 17.15
N ALA A 263 -12.43 -3.20 16.41
CA ALA A 263 -13.87 -3.12 16.64
C ALA A 263 -14.27 -3.67 18.02
N ILE A 264 -13.74 -4.84 18.41
CA ILE A 264 -14.09 -5.50 19.66
C ILE A 264 -13.49 -4.79 20.88
N GLN A 265 -12.29 -4.21 20.75
CA GLN A 265 -11.66 -3.39 21.80
C GLN A 265 -12.46 -2.11 22.06
N SER A 266 -13.09 -1.53 21.04
CA SER A 266 -13.83 -0.28 21.17
C SER A 266 -15.09 -0.37 22.02
N ASN A 267 -15.66 -1.59 22.20
CA ASN A 267 -16.92 -1.75 22.94
C ASN A 267 -17.03 -3.17 23.55
N PRO A 268 -17.32 -3.27 24.87
CA PRO A 268 -17.44 -4.56 25.57
C PRO A 268 -18.66 -5.40 25.11
N ASN A 269 -19.67 -4.78 24.48
CA ASN A 269 -20.84 -5.49 23.96
C ASN A 269 -20.61 -6.14 22.59
N MET A 270 -19.44 -5.94 22.00
CA MET A 270 -19.08 -6.50 20.70
C MET A 270 -18.43 -7.89 20.85
N LYS A 271 -18.78 -8.79 19.93
CA LYS A 271 -18.10 -10.07 19.68
C LYS A 271 -17.67 -10.16 18.23
N GLY A 272 -16.59 -10.88 17.96
CA GLY A 272 -16.04 -11.08 16.63
C GLY A 272 -16.02 -12.54 16.20
N ILE A 273 -16.28 -12.78 14.93
CA ILE A 273 -16.01 -14.04 14.25
C ILE A 273 -15.13 -13.69 13.06
N VAL A 274 -13.94 -14.25 12.99
CA VAL A 274 -13.08 -14.15 11.80
C VAL A 274 -13.28 -15.43 11.00
N PHE A 275 -13.70 -15.30 9.75
CA PHE A 275 -13.88 -16.44 8.85
C PHE A 275 -12.70 -16.54 7.90
N GLU A 276 -11.91 -17.61 8.04
CA GLU A 276 -10.65 -17.80 7.37
C GLU A 276 -10.39 -19.23 6.91
N LEU A 277 -9.44 -19.39 5.98
CA LEU A 277 -9.00 -20.71 5.55
C LEU A 277 -8.39 -21.50 6.71
N PRO A 278 -8.56 -22.85 6.74
CA PRO A 278 -8.00 -23.68 7.80
C PRO A 278 -6.49 -23.48 8.03
N ALA A 279 -5.70 -23.33 6.96
CA ALA A 279 -4.26 -23.11 7.03
C ALA A 279 -3.88 -21.77 7.71
N ILE A 280 -4.77 -20.79 7.68
CA ILE A 280 -4.56 -19.43 8.19
C ILE A 280 -4.97 -19.31 9.66
N LYS A 281 -5.89 -20.17 10.13
CA LYS A 281 -6.49 -20.12 11.47
C LYS A 281 -5.48 -19.91 12.60
N VAL A 282 -4.37 -20.64 12.56
CA VAL A 282 -3.37 -20.60 13.64
C VAL A 282 -2.76 -19.21 13.76
N ILE A 283 -2.44 -18.59 12.62
CA ILE A 283 -1.83 -17.27 12.58
C ILE A 283 -2.84 -16.21 13.03
N THR A 284 -4.08 -16.29 12.55
CA THR A 284 -5.17 -15.40 13.00
C THR A 284 -5.37 -15.49 14.51
N GLN A 285 -5.34 -16.70 15.07
CA GLN A 285 -5.50 -16.92 16.51
C GLN A 285 -4.36 -16.29 17.30
N GLU A 286 -3.11 -16.37 16.83
CA GLU A 286 -1.96 -15.71 17.46
C GLU A 286 -2.18 -14.19 17.63
N TYR A 287 -2.67 -13.50 16.60
CA TYR A 287 -2.99 -12.07 16.69
C TYR A 287 -4.12 -11.77 17.69
N ILE A 288 -5.14 -12.63 17.75
CA ILE A 288 -6.26 -12.49 18.70
C ILE A 288 -5.77 -12.70 20.14
N ASP A 289 -4.90 -13.70 20.36
CA ASP A 289 -4.33 -14.01 21.66
C ASP A 289 -3.41 -12.88 22.16
N GLU A 290 -2.57 -12.33 21.28
CA GLU A 290 -1.73 -11.17 21.57
C GLU A 290 -2.56 -9.93 21.95
N ALA A 291 -3.75 -9.78 21.35
CA ALA A 291 -4.69 -8.72 21.69
C ALA A 291 -5.50 -8.98 22.99
N ASN A 292 -5.36 -10.16 23.61
CA ASN A 292 -6.11 -10.62 24.77
C ASN A 292 -7.63 -10.60 24.54
N LEU A 293 -8.09 -11.11 23.37
CA LEU A 293 -9.50 -11.09 22.97
C LEU A 293 -10.09 -12.50 22.72
N SER A 294 -9.39 -13.56 23.07
CA SER A 294 -9.80 -14.97 22.83
C SER A 294 -11.13 -15.35 23.49
N ASP A 295 -11.57 -14.57 24.47
CA ASP A 295 -12.90 -14.72 25.12
C ASP A 295 -14.04 -14.07 24.31
N ARG A 296 -13.75 -13.15 23.40
CA ARG A 296 -14.73 -12.38 22.62
C ARG A 296 -14.60 -12.52 21.10
N VAL A 297 -13.49 -13.05 20.61
CA VAL A 297 -13.22 -13.25 19.18
C VAL A 297 -12.93 -14.73 18.94
N SER A 298 -13.60 -15.32 17.97
CA SER A 298 -13.40 -16.71 17.54
C SER A 298 -13.01 -16.77 16.06
N VAL A 299 -12.29 -17.83 15.69
CA VAL A 299 -11.95 -18.11 14.29
C VAL A 299 -12.81 -19.28 13.79
N ALA A 300 -13.70 -18.99 12.86
CA ALA A 300 -14.44 -20.00 12.09
C ALA A 300 -13.66 -20.30 10.80
N THR A 301 -13.51 -21.58 10.47
CA THR A 301 -12.75 -21.98 9.28
C THR A 301 -13.66 -22.40 8.14
N GLY A 302 -13.30 -22.02 6.93
CA GLY A 302 -14.00 -22.41 5.70
C GLY A 302 -13.41 -21.71 4.47
N ASP A 303 -13.91 -22.10 3.34
CA ASP A 303 -13.62 -21.49 2.04
C ASP A 303 -14.84 -20.67 1.58
N PHE A 304 -14.73 -19.34 1.58
CA PHE A 304 -15.87 -18.47 1.23
C PHE A 304 -16.38 -18.69 -0.20
N PHE A 305 -15.62 -19.36 -1.08
CA PHE A 305 -16.12 -19.76 -2.40
C PHE A 305 -17.10 -20.93 -2.30
N LYS A 306 -16.85 -21.88 -1.42
CA LYS A 306 -17.58 -23.16 -1.32
C LYS A 306 -18.57 -23.17 -0.17
N ASP A 307 -18.13 -22.68 1.00
CA ASP A 307 -18.86 -22.84 2.25
C ASP A 307 -19.83 -21.69 2.51
N PRO A 308 -20.92 -21.90 3.27
CA PRO A 308 -21.73 -20.81 3.77
C PRO A 308 -20.95 -20.00 4.82
N LEU A 309 -21.25 -18.70 4.91
CA LEU A 309 -20.72 -17.88 5.99
C LEU A 309 -21.43 -18.19 7.33
N PRO A 310 -20.76 -17.99 8.47
CA PRO A 310 -21.42 -18.02 9.78
C PRO A 310 -22.64 -17.07 9.81
N GLY A 311 -23.77 -17.58 10.27
CA GLY A 311 -25.03 -16.84 10.30
C GLY A 311 -25.35 -16.16 11.62
N CYS A 312 -26.48 -15.45 11.65
CA CYS A 312 -27.00 -14.73 12.81
C CYS A 312 -26.05 -13.62 13.31
N VAL A 313 -25.47 -12.86 12.41
CA VAL A 313 -24.53 -11.77 12.73
C VAL A 313 -25.17 -10.39 12.42
N ASP A 314 -24.66 -9.34 13.05
CA ASP A 314 -25.19 -7.98 12.91
C ASP A 314 -24.38 -7.17 11.88
N TYR A 315 -23.13 -7.51 11.70
CA TYR A 315 -22.25 -6.93 10.68
C TYR A 315 -21.50 -8.04 9.94
N VAL A 316 -21.38 -7.90 8.62
CA VAL A 316 -20.44 -8.67 7.78
C VAL A 316 -19.48 -7.69 7.15
N LEU A 317 -18.21 -7.83 7.44
CA LEU A 317 -17.12 -7.02 6.93
C LEU A 317 -16.34 -7.79 5.86
N PHE A 318 -16.08 -7.10 4.75
CA PHE A 318 -15.08 -7.47 3.76
C PHE A 318 -14.08 -6.32 3.65
N SER A 319 -12.82 -6.57 3.91
CA SER A 319 -11.75 -5.58 3.80
C SER A 319 -10.69 -6.04 2.84
N ASN A 320 -10.46 -5.29 1.76
CA ASN A 320 -9.52 -5.65 0.69
C ASN A 320 -9.79 -7.06 0.12
N ILE A 321 -11.06 -7.41 -0.11
CA ILE A 321 -11.49 -8.70 -0.65
C ILE A 321 -12.07 -8.55 -2.05
N PHE A 322 -12.93 -7.55 -2.27
CA PHE A 322 -13.68 -7.43 -3.51
C PHE A 322 -12.79 -7.13 -4.71
N HIS A 323 -11.72 -6.39 -4.51
CA HIS A 323 -10.78 -6.07 -5.57
C HIS A 323 -9.97 -7.27 -6.08
N ASP A 324 -9.95 -8.39 -5.36
CA ASP A 324 -9.23 -9.60 -5.77
C ASP A 324 -10.03 -10.46 -6.76
N TRP A 325 -11.35 -10.29 -6.81
CA TRP A 325 -12.22 -11.22 -7.48
C TRP A 325 -13.09 -10.57 -8.56
N PRO A 326 -13.45 -11.35 -9.63
CA PRO A 326 -14.37 -10.88 -10.65
C PRO A 326 -15.79 -10.70 -10.10
N ASP A 327 -16.59 -9.94 -10.86
CA ASP A 327 -17.95 -9.52 -10.48
C ASP A 327 -18.87 -10.67 -10.07
N GLU A 328 -18.77 -11.83 -10.72
CA GLU A 328 -19.61 -13.00 -10.43
C GLU A 328 -19.35 -13.53 -9.01
N ILE A 329 -18.09 -13.64 -8.63
CA ILE A 329 -17.68 -14.08 -7.29
C ILE A 329 -18.15 -13.05 -6.25
N ASN A 330 -17.93 -11.77 -6.50
CA ASN A 330 -18.34 -10.72 -5.59
C ASN A 330 -19.87 -10.66 -5.41
N MET A 331 -20.67 -10.93 -6.45
CA MET A 331 -22.11 -11.04 -6.31
C MET A 331 -22.53 -12.22 -5.41
N ASN A 332 -21.82 -13.34 -5.50
CA ASN A 332 -22.06 -14.50 -4.62
C ASN A 332 -21.68 -14.14 -3.16
N LEU A 333 -20.56 -13.48 -2.93
CA LEU A 333 -20.15 -13.03 -1.59
C LEU A 333 -21.17 -12.05 -0.98
N ILE A 334 -21.70 -11.11 -1.76
CA ILE A 334 -22.77 -10.21 -1.32
C ILE A 334 -24.02 -10.99 -0.93
N GLN A 335 -24.41 -12.01 -1.71
CA GLN A 335 -25.57 -12.85 -1.40
C GLN A 335 -25.35 -13.65 -0.12
N LYS A 336 -24.17 -14.29 0.06
CA LYS A 336 -23.81 -15.01 1.28
C LYS A 336 -23.84 -14.09 2.50
N ALA A 337 -23.35 -12.85 2.37
CA ALA A 337 -23.42 -11.86 3.44
C ALA A 337 -24.88 -11.51 3.79
N TYR A 338 -25.75 -11.34 2.77
CA TYR A 338 -27.15 -11.09 2.99
C TYR A 338 -27.81 -12.23 3.78
N ASP A 339 -27.54 -13.48 3.41
CA ASP A 339 -28.11 -14.66 4.06
C ASP A 339 -27.63 -14.80 5.51
N SER A 340 -26.37 -14.45 5.78
CA SER A 340 -25.72 -14.51 7.09
C SER A 340 -26.22 -13.47 8.11
N LEU A 341 -26.66 -12.31 7.62
CA LEU A 341 -27.05 -11.16 8.45
C LEU A 341 -28.42 -11.36 9.13
N ASN A 342 -28.53 -10.87 10.36
CA ASN A 342 -29.81 -10.63 11.02
C ASN A 342 -30.61 -9.54 10.28
N PRO A 343 -31.96 -9.51 10.38
CA PRO A 343 -32.74 -8.34 9.94
C PRO A 343 -32.24 -7.04 10.59
N GLY A 344 -32.04 -6.00 9.80
CA GLY A 344 -31.40 -4.75 10.24
C GLY A 344 -29.87 -4.78 10.32
N GLY A 345 -29.26 -5.94 10.08
CA GLY A 345 -27.80 -6.10 10.02
C GLY A 345 -27.19 -5.44 8.78
N LYS A 346 -25.90 -5.25 8.76
CA LYS A 346 -25.20 -4.47 7.73
C LYS A 346 -24.06 -5.23 7.10
N ILE A 347 -23.98 -5.15 5.77
CA ILE A 347 -22.74 -5.44 5.04
C ILE A 347 -21.87 -4.17 5.04
N VAL A 348 -20.57 -4.35 5.23
CA VAL A 348 -19.55 -3.30 5.21
C VAL A 348 -18.41 -3.77 4.31
N ILE A 349 -18.11 -3.00 3.27
CA ILE A 349 -17.02 -3.27 2.33
C ILE A 349 -16.02 -2.14 2.47
N SER A 350 -14.80 -2.43 2.88
CA SER A 350 -13.70 -1.47 3.06
C SER A 350 -12.69 -1.64 1.93
N GLU A 351 -12.58 -0.65 1.06
CA GLU A 351 -11.77 -0.71 -0.16
C GLU A 351 -11.16 0.65 -0.53
N LEU A 352 -10.04 0.59 -1.25
CA LEU A 352 -9.56 1.71 -2.07
C LEU A 352 -10.45 1.79 -3.32
N LEU A 353 -11.30 2.80 -3.43
CA LEU A 353 -12.22 2.92 -4.56
C LEU A 353 -11.70 3.92 -5.61
N LEU A 354 -11.90 3.59 -6.89
CA LEU A 354 -11.80 4.59 -7.94
C LEU A 354 -12.95 5.60 -7.76
N ALA A 355 -12.71 6.87 -8.09
CA ALA A 355 -13.81 7.84 -8.07
C ALA A 355 -14.85 7.55 -9.16
N ASP A 356 -16.10 7.97 -8.96
CA ASP A 356 -17.16 7.86 -9.97
C ASP A 356 -16.85 8.68 -11.22
N ASP A 357 -16.22 9.84 -11.06
CA ASP A 357 -15.46 10.50 -12.11
C ASP A 357 -14.02 10.01 -12.05
N VAL A 358 -13.64 9.14 -12.98
CA VAL A 358 -12.32 8.46 -13.00
C VAL A 358 -11.15 9.44 -12.92
N LYS A 359 -11.30 10.65 -13.48
CA LYS A 359 -10.26 11.68 -13.42
C LYS A 359 -9.95 12.15 -11.99
N SER A 360 -10.94 12.06 -11.11
CA SER A 360 -10.82 12.45 -9.70
C SER A 360 -10.34 11.30 -8.80
N SER A 361 -10.01 10.13 -9.38
CA SER A 361 -9.45 9.02 -8.61
C SER A 361 -8.10 9.37 -8.01
N THR A 362 -7.84 8.90 -6.80
CA THR A 362 -6.57 9.15 -6.14
C THR A 362 -5.42 8.35 -6.77
N PRO A 363 -4.17 8.81 -6.64
CA PRO A 363 -3.01 8.04 -7.09
C PRO A 363 -2.94 6.64 -6.47
N ALA A 364 -3.32 6.48 -5.20
CA ALA A 364 -3.33 5.19 -4.52
C ALA A 364 -4.32 4.22 -5.18
N ALA A 365 -5.56 4.65 -5.42
CA ALA A 365 -6.58 3.82 -6.05
C ALA A 365 -6.22 3.43 -7.50
N THR A 366 -5.68 4.36 -8.28
CA THR A 366 -5.26 4.08 -9.67
C THR A 366 -4.02 3.17 -9.72
N SER A 367 -3.06 3.37 -8.82
CA SER A 367 -1.89 2.49 -8.71
C SER A 367 -2.29 1.08 -8.28
N MET A 368 -3.18 0.96 -7.28
CA MET A 368 -3.69 -0.34 -6.85
C MET A 368 -4.42 -1.06 -7.99
N ASN A 369 -5.20 -0.34 -8.82
CA ASN A 369 -5.85 -0.94 -9.99
C ASN A 369 -4.85 -1.52 -11.00
N VAL A 370 -3.67 -0.91 -11.14
CA VAL A 370 -2.57 -1.45 -11.98
C VAL A 370 -1.91 -2.64 -11.29
N ILE A 371 -1.67 -2.55 -9.98
CA ILE A 371 -1.05 -3.62 -9.17
C ILE A 371 -1.89 -4.90 -9.23
N MET A 372 -3.22 -4.81 -9.21
CA MET A 372 -4.10 -5.98 -9.28
C MET A 372 -3.94 -6.79 -10.57
N MET A 373 -3.54 -6.19 -11.69
CA MET A 373 -3.43 -6.88 -12.98
C MET A 373 -2.57 -8.16 -12.96
N PRO A 374 -1.35 -8.18 -12.38
CA PRO A 374 -0.56 -9.41 -12.28
C PRO A 374 -0.93 -10.31 -11.10
N TYR A 375 -1.61 -9.79 -10.06
CA TYR A 375 -1.81 -10.51 -8.80
C TYR A 375 -3.15 -11.24 -8.72
N THR A 376 -4.22 -10.67 -9.29
CA THR A 376 -5.58 -11.18 -9.12
C THR A 376 -6.38 -11.12 -10.44
N LYS A 377 -7.59 -11.65 -10.43
CA LYS A 377 -8.57 -11.51 -11.54
C LYS A 377 -9.57 -10.38 -11.30
N GLY A 378 -9.40 -9.65 -10.22
CA GLY A 378 -10.26 -8.55 -9.85
C GLY A 378 -9.77 -7.20 -10.37
N ARG A 379 -10.29 -6.14 -9.79
CA ARG A 379 -9.99 -4.75 -10.12
C ARG A 379 -10.48 -3.79 -9.04
N GLN A 380 -10.03 -2.56 -9.07
CA GLN A 380 -10.63 -1.54 -8.23
C GLN A 380 -12.02 -1.16 -8.75
N TYR A 381 -12.98 -1.01 -7.82
CA TYR A 381 -14.36 -0.66 -8.11
C TYR A 381 -14.59 0.85 -7.93
N ARG A 382 -15.65 1.35 -8.58
CA ARG A 382 -16.21 2.68 -8.28
C ARG A 382 -17.34 2.53 -7.26
N PRO A 383 -17.57 3.53 -6.41
CA PRO A 383 -18.67 3.49 -5.42
C PRO A 383 -20.01 3.06 -6.01
N LYS A 384 -20.44 3.68 -7.10
CA LYS A 384 -21.72 3.37 -7.76
C LYS A 384 -21.85 1.92 -8.26
N GLU A 385 -20.74 1.25 -8.54
CA GLU A 385 -20.77 -0.15 -8.97
C GLU A 385 -21.14 -1.07 -7.80
N LEU A 386 -20.53 -0.85 -6.63
CA LEU A 386 -20.82 -1.63 -5.42
C LEU A 386 -22.21 -1.31 -4.86
N LEU A 387 -22.63 -0.03 -4.84
CA LEU A 387 -23.99 0.36 -4.42
C LEU A 387 -25.05 -0.40 -5.22
N ARG A 388 -24.94 -0.41 -6.55
CA ARG A 388 -25.90 -1.14 -7.42
C ARG A 388 -25.91 -2.64 -7.16
N ARG A 389 -24.76 -3.25 -6.83
CA ARG A 389 -24.68 -4.68 -6.49
C ARG A 389 -25.38 -4.98 -5.18
N LEU A 390 -25.22 -4.12 -4.17
CA LEU A 390 -25.93 -4.24 -2.91
C LEU A 390 -27.45 -4.14 -3.12
N GLU A 391 -27.92 -3.15 -3.88
CA GLU A 391 -29.34 -2.98 -4.22
C GLU A 391 -29.90 -4.21 -4.96
N LYS A 392 -29.13 -4.77 -5.89
CA LYS A 392 -29.55 -5.95 -6.68
C LYS A 392 -29.80 -7.18 -5.81
N VAL A 393 -29.06 -7.35 -4.71
CA VAL A 393 -29.23 -8.45 -3.75
C VAL A 393 -30.36 -8.17 -2.76
N GLY A 394 -30.77 -6.92 -2.59
CA GLY A 394 -31.89 -6.53 -1.70
C GLY A 394 -31.47 -5.74 -0.46
N PHE A 395 -30.21 -5.29 -0.39
CA PHE A 395 -29.81 -4.35 0.63
C PHE A 395 -30.50 -2.99 0.44
N THR A 396 -30.94 -2.41 1.53
CA THR A 396 -31.59 -1.10 1.56
C THR A 396 -30.63 -0.03 2.05
N ASN A 397 -30.90 1.23 1.68
CA ASN A 397 -30.13 2.41 2.07
C ASN A 397 -28.60 2.25 1.85
N PRO A 398 -28.14 1.74 0.68
CA PRO A 398 -26.73 1.62 0.44
C PRO A 398 -26.10 3.01 0.36
N LYS A 399 -24.94 3.15 1.00
CA LYS A 399 -24.20 4.43 1.07
C LYS A 399 -22.71 4.22 1.09
N VAL A 400 -21.98 5.26 0.75
CA VAL A 400 -20.53 5.34 0.86
C VAL A 400 -20.17 6.39 1.91
N ILE A 401 -19.20 6.08 2.74
CA ILE A 401 -18.59 7.04 3.66
C ILE A 401 -17.07 6.93 3.54
N ASN A 402 -16.36 8.04 3.54
CA ASN A 402 -14.92 8.02 3.64
C ASN A 402 -14.52 7.52 5.03
N LEU A 403 -13.59 6.57 5.08
CA LEU A 403 -13.10 5.97 6.33
C LEU A 403 -11.89 6.74 6.85
N VAL A 404 -10.81 6.71 6.10
CA VAL A 404 -9.56 7.41 6.37
C VAL A 404 -8.72 7.47 5.10
N ASP A 405 -8.04 8.57 4.87
CA ASP A 405 -7.24 8.81 3.67
C ASP A 405 -8.04 8.48 2.39
N ASP A 406 -7.54 7.56 1.57
CA ASP A 406 -8.13 7.14 0.30
C ASP A 406 -9.09 5.92 0.43
N TYR A 407 -9.31 5.40 1.66
CA TYR A 407 -10.19 4.27 1.90
C TYR A 407 -11.64 4.70 2.16
N ASP A 408 -12.56 4.00 1.53
CA ASP A 408 -13.99 4.19 1.70
C ASP A 408 -14.67 2.94 2.26
N LEU A 409 -15.81 3.14 2.96
CA LEU A 409 -16.74 2.09 3.34
C LEU A 409 -17.99 2.16 2.47
N VAL A 410 -18.34 1.03 1.84
CA VAL A 410 -19.63 0.84 1.19
C VAL A 410 -20.50 0.01 2.14
N ILE A 411 -21.66 0.54 2.51
CA ILE A 411 -22.49 -0.03 3.56
C ILE A 411 -23.92 -0.23 3.01
N GLY A 412 -24.48 -1.42 3.20
CA GLY A 412 -25.88 -1.73 2.92
C GLY A 412 -26.56 -2.33 4.16
N THR A 413 -27.86 -2.15 4.30
CA THR A 413 -28.64 -2.70 5.43
C THR A 413 -29.59 -3.79 4.93
N LYS A 414 -29.60 -4.95 5.58
CA LYS A 414 -30.59 -6.02 5.34
C LYS A 414 -31.94 -5.58 5.88
N SER A 415 -33.00 -5.70 5.08
CA SER A 415 -34.39 -5.39 5.48
C SER A 415 -34.90 -6.34 6.52
#